data_fddca1dd92a6c0c1855bd42f319c06c8
#
_entry.id   fddca1dd92a6c0c1855bd42f319c06c8
#
_cell.length_a   1.000
_cell.length_b   1.000
_cell.length_c   1.000
_cell.angle_alpha   90.00
_cell.angle_beta   90.00
_cell.angle_gamma   90.00
#
_symmetry.space_group_name_H-M   'P 1'
#
loop_
_entity.id
_entity.type
_entity.pdbx_description
1 polymer ?
#
loop_
_entity_poly.entity_id
_entity_poly.type
_entity_poly.pdbx_seq_one_letter_code
_entity_poly.pdbx_strand_id
1 'polypeptide(L)'
;MKSIKAAAAVVIALFIASSAYAHHSAVGIDRSKTVTVEGTVKEFKWGNPHSWIELEVNKDGKTELWNFEMLPPSYLIPAGWTRSSIKFGDKIKV
;
A
#
# COMPACT_ATOMS: atom_id res chain seq x y z
N MET A 1 40.52 -12.59 16.17
CA MET A 1 39.10 -12.71 16.52
C MET A 1 38.30 -11.48 16.22
N LYS A 2 38.79 -10.26 16.51
CA LYS A 2 38.06 -9.01 16.16
C LYS A 2 37.81 -8.85 14.67
N SER A 3 38.77 -9.23 13.82
CA SER A 3 38.63 -9.16 12.36
C SER A 3 37.57 -10.12 11.82
N ILE A 4 37.43 -11.32 12.38
CA ILE A 4 36.44 -12.30 11.98
C ILE A 4 35.04 -11.82 12.34
N LYS A 5 34.87 -11.25 13.54
CA LYS A 5 33.57 -10.68 13.96
C LYS A 5 33.16 -9.49 13.09
N ALA A 6 34.09 -8.62 12.74
CA ALA A 6 33.82 -7.49 11.87
C ALA A 6 33.45 -7.94 10.46
N ALA A 7 34.16 -8.95 9.91
CA ALA A 7 33.81 -9.50 8.58
C ALA A 7 32.43 -10.14 8.56
N ALA A 8 32.08 -10.90 9.61
CA ALA A 8 30.77 -11.51 9.73
C ALA A 8 29.63 -10.44 9.80
N ALA A 9 29.86 -9.37 10.57
CA ALA A 9 28.90 -8.27 10.68
C ALA A 9 28.67 -7.56 9.33
N VAL A 10 29.74 -7.35 8.56
CA VAL A 10 29.65 -6.73 7.22
C VAL A 10 28.85 -7.62 6.26
N VAL A 11 29.11 -8.94 6.27
CA VAL A 11 28.36 -9.87 5.41
C VAL A 11 26.89 -9.88 5.76
N ILE A 12 26.53 -9.89 7.04
CA ILE A 12 25.14 -9.84 7.49
C ILE A 12 24.49 -8.53 7.06
N ALA A 13 25.18 -7.41 7.22
CA ALA A 13 24.64 -6.09 6.82
C ALA A 13 24.39 -6.02 5.32
N LEU A 14 25.28 -6.55 4.49
CA LEU A 14 25.08 -6.60 3.03
C LEU A 14 23.90 -7.49 2.66
N PHE A 15 23.73 -8.61 3.32
CA PHE A 15 22.61 -9.51 3.07
C PHE A 15 21.27 -8.85 3.41
N ILE A 16 21.18 -8.16 4.54
CA ILE A 16 19.98 -7.42 4.94
C ILE A 16 19.67 -6.32 3.95
N ALA A 17 20.67 -5.56 3.51
CA ALA A 17 20.48 -4.49 2.52
C ALA A 17 19.99 -5.05 1.18
N SER A 18 20.51 -6.17 0.71
CA SER A 18 20.08 -6.86 -0.49
C SER A 18 18.62 -7.32 -0.39
N SER A 19 18.23 -7.90 0.75
CA SER A 19 16.86 -8.32 1.01
C SER A 19 15.90 -7.13 1.02
N ALA A 20 16.27 -6.02 1.67
CA ALA A 20 15.47 -4.81 1.70
C ALA A 20 15.28 -4.23 0.29
N TYR A 21 16.31 -4.25 -0.55
CA TYR A 21 16.21 -3.80 -1.93
C TYR A 21 15.30 -4.71 -2.76
N ALA A 22 15.39 -6.03 -2.59
CA ALA A 22 14.56 -6.99 -3.31
C ALA A 22 13.07 -6.82 -2.98
N HIS A 23 12.74 -6.31 -1.80
CA HIS A 23 11.37 -6.04 -1.35
C HIS A 23 11.06 -4.54 -1.34
N HIS A 24 11.69 -3.76 -2.20
CA HIS A 24 11.54 -2.31 -2.24
C HIS A 24 10.07 -1.86 -2.35
N SER A 25 9.26 -2.52 -3.18
CA SER A 25 7.85 -2.21 -3.35
C SER A 25 7.00 -2.51 -2.10
N ALA A 26 7.50 -3.35 -1.19
CA ALA A 26 6.81 -3.74 0.04
C ALA A 26 7.38 -3.04 1.29
N VAL A 27 8.37 -2.15 1.13
CA VAL A 27 8.93 -1.38 2.24
C VAL A 27 7.86 -0.50 2.86
N GLY A 28 7.70 -0.58 4.18
CA GLY A 28 6.69 0.18 4.91
C GLY A 28 5.33 -0.50 4.99
N ILE A 29 5.14 -1.64 4.34
CA ILE A 29 3.91 -2.41 4.45
C ILE A 29 4.03 -3.42 5.59
N ASP A 30 3.23 -3.22 6.64
CA ASP A 30 3.11 -4.16 7.74
C ASP A 30 1.86 -5.01 7.55
N ARG A 31 2.05 -6.25 7.11
CA ARG A 31 0.94 -7.18 6.82
C ARG A 31 0.28 -7.76 8.08
N SER A 32 0.86 -7.53 9.25
CA SER A 32 0.28 -7.96 10.53
C SER A 32 -0.79 -6.99 11.04
N LYS A 33 -0.87 -5.79 10.44
CA LYS A 33 -1.81 -4.74 10.86
C LYS A 33 -2.87 -4.50 9.81
N THR A 34 -4.11 -4.37 10.29
CA THR A 34 -5.25 -3.96 9.47
C THR A 34 -5.79 -2.66 10.03
N VAL A 35 -6.00 -1.69 9.16
CA VAL A 35 -6.56 -0.39 9.52
C VAL A 35 -7.86 -0.22 8.76
N THR A 36 -8.90 0.25 9.45
CA THR A 36 -10.17 0.60 8.83
C THR A 36 -10.29 2.11 8.77
N VAL A 37 -10.59 2.64 7.60
CA VAL A 37 -10.68 4.08 7.36
C VAL A 37 -12.00 4.40 6.67
N GLU A 38 -12.70 5.41 7.17
CA GLU A 38 -13.91 5.95 6.55
C GLU A 38 -13.62 7.31 5.95
N GLY A 39 -14.13 7.54 4.75
CA GLY A 39 -13.92 8.81 4.09
C GLY A 39 -14.75 8.98 2.82
N THR A 40 -14.47 10.06 2.12
CA THR A 40 -15.14 10.42 0.87
C THR A 40 -14.20 10.20 -0.30
N VAL A 41 -14.67 9.51 -1.32
CA VAL A 41 -13.88 9.19 -2.52
C VAL A 41 -13.58 10.47 -3.30
N LYS A 42 -12.30 10.73 -3.51
CA LYS A 42 -11.82 11.81 -4.38
C LYS A 42 -11.53 11.31 -5.78
N GLU A 43 -11.01 10.09 -5.90
CA GLU A 43 -10.69 9.50 -7.18
C GLU A 43 -10.71 7.97 -7.07
N PHE A 44 -11.21 7.31 -8.09
CA PHE A 44 -11.07 5.88 -8.29
C PHE A 44 -10.34 5.66 -9.61
N LYS A 45 -9.07 5.29 -9.51
CA LYS A 45 -8.22 4.99 -10.66
C LYS A 45 -8.37 3.53 -11.02
N TRP A 46 -9.05 3.26 -12.11
CA TRP A 46 -9.25 1.93 -12.65
C TRP A 46 -8.20 1.67 -13.71
N GLY A 47 -7.20 0.86 -13.41
CA GLY A 47 -6.11 0.65 -14.37
C GLY A 47 -5.06 -0.34 -13.95
N ASN A 48 -4.07 -0.49 -14.82
CA ASN A 48 -2.91 -1.36 -14.65
C ASN A 48 -1.66 -0.52 -14.34
N PRO A 49 -0.70 -1.06 -13.58
CA PRO A 49 -0.66 -2.40 -13.01
C PRO A 49 -1.57 -2.59 -11.80
N HIS A 50 -2.08 -1.54 -11.20
CA HIS A 50 -2.97 -1.57 -10.05
C HIS A 50 -4.04 -0.50 -10.16
N SER A 51 -5.22 -0.79 -9.61
CA SER A 51 -6.24 0.21 -9.37
C SER A 51 -6.00 0.88 -8.03
N TRP A 52 -6.49 2.11 -7.86
CA TRP A 52 -6.27 2.91 -6.66
C TRP A 52 -7.54 3.64 -6.25
N ILE A 53 -7.76 3.76 -4.95
CA ILE A 53 -8.79 4.62 -4.40
C ILE A 53 -8.09 5.74 -3.62
N GLU A 54 -8.40 6.98 -3.96
CA GLU A 54 -8.00 8.13 -3.16
C GLU A 54 -9.18 8.58 -2.31
N LEU A 55 -8.96 8.60 -1.00
CA LEU A 55 -9.97 8.91 -0.01
C LEU A 55 -9.60 10.17 0.76
N GLU A 56 -10.55 11.06 0.94
CA GLU A 56 -10.44 12.19 1.84
C GLU A 56 -11.01 11.80 3.19
N VAL A 57 -10.19 11.85 4.21
CA VAL A 57 -10.52 11.41 5.57
C VAL A 57 -10.43 12.58 6.53
N ASN A 58 -11.47 12.79 7.32
CA ASN A 58 -11.44 13.74 8.43
C ASN A 58 -10.98 13.02 9.69
N LYS A 59 -9.88 13.51 10.24
CA LYS A 59 -9.31 12.99 11.47
C LYS A 59 -8.93 14.15 12.41
N ASP A 60 -9.59 14.20 13.56
CA ASP A 60 -9.35 15.25 14.59
C ASP A 60 -9.41 16.67 14.02
N GLY A 61 -10.40 16.93 13.16
CA GLY A 61 -10.60 18.26 12.54
C GLY A 61 -9.65 18.55 11.39
N LYS A 62 -8.81 17.61 11.00
CA LYS A 62 -7.89 17.74 9.87
C LYS A 62 -8.31 16.82 8.74
N THR A 63 -8.12 17.28 7.51
CA THR A 63 -8.36 16.49 6.31
C THR A 63 -7.06 15.84 5.86
N GLU A 64 -7.09 14.52 5.69
CA GLU A 64 -5.97 13.73 5.16
C GLU A 64 -6.40 13.05 3.86
N LEU A 65 -5.46 12.88 2.94
CA LEU A 65 -5.65 12.08 1.74
C LEU A 65 -5.00 10.72 1.93
N TRP A 66 -5.77 9.66 1.71
CA TRP A 66 -5.32 8.28 1.79
C TRP A 66 -5.41 7.64 0.42
N ASN A 67 -4.37 6.96 0.03
CA ASN A 67 -4.35 6.17 -1.21
C ASN A 67 -4.34 4.68 -0.88
N PHE A 68 -5.31 3.97 -1.42
CA PHE A 68 -5.43 2.52 -1.26
C PHE A 68 -5.12 1.83 -2.57
N GLU A 69 -4.11 0.98 -2.55
CA GLU A 69 -3.76 0.14 -3.68
C GLU A 69 -4.70 -1.05 -3.74
N MET A 70 -5.21 -1.31 -4.94
CA MET A 70 -6.09 -2.44 -5.23
C MET A 70 -5.47 -3.32 -6.30
N LEU A 71 -6.10 -4.44 -6.55
CA LEU A 71 -5.74 -5.33 -7.65
C LEU A 71 -6.03 -4.67 -9.00
N PRO A 72 -5.40 -5.13 -10.07
CA PRO A 72 -5.71 -4.66 -11.41
C PRO A 72 -7.11 -5.11 -11.87
N PRO A 73 -7.68 -4.44 -12.89
CA PRO A 73 -9.01 -4.78 -13.40
C PRO A 73 -9.22 -6.24 -13.77
N SER A 74 -8.19 -6.91 -14.27
CA SER A 74 -8.26 -8.32 -14.63
C SER A 74 -8.62 -9.25 -13.46
N TYR A 75 -8.30 -8.84 -12.23
CA TYR A 75 -8.68 -9.56 -11.02
C TYR A 75 -9.98 -9.05 -10.41
N LEU A 76 -10.24 -7.76 -10.54
CA LEU A 76 -11.42 -7.12 -9.93
C LEU A 76 -12.70 -7.44 -10.70
N ILE A 77 -12.64 -7.51 -12.02
CA ILE A 77 -13.82 -7.77 -12.87
C ILE A 77 -14.46 -9.13 -12.52
N PRO A 78 -13.71 -10.24 -12.42
CA PRO A 78 -14.33 -11.51 -12.00
C PRO A 78 -14.94 -11.48 -10.61
N ALA A 79 -14.47 -10.58 -9.74
CA ALA A 79 -15.01 -10.40 -8.40
C ALA A 79 -16.25 -9.48 -8.36
N GLY A 80 -16.70 -8.98 -9.50
CA GLY A 80 -17.90 -8.15 -9.62
C GLY A 80 -17.66 -6.66 -9.66
N TRP A 81 -16.42 -6.23 -9.70
CA TRP A 81 -16.09 -4.81 -9.77
C TRP A 81 -16.14 -4.30 -11.21
N THR A 82 -16.53 -3.02 -11.35
CA THR A 82 -16.47 -2.28 -12.61
C THR A 82 -15.82 -0.92 -12.36
N ARG A 83 -15.47 -0.23 -13.42
CA ARG A 83 -14.95 1.14 -13.36
C ARG A 83 -15.89 2.08 -12.60
N SER A 84 -17.19 1.82 -12.60
CA SER A 84 -18.19 2.65 -11.95
C SER A 84 -18.64 2.15 -10.58
N SER A 85 -17.99 1.11 -10.03
CA SER A 85 -18.33 0.58 -8.71
C SER A 85 -18.14 1.60 -7.59
N ILE A 86 -17.15 2.48 -7.73
CA ILE A 86 -16.89 3.57 -6.79
C ILE A 86 -16.83 4.87 -7.58
N LYS A 87 -17.46 5.92 -7.06
CA LYS A 87 -17.58 7.21 -7.74
C LYS A 87 -17.10 8.33 -6.85
N PHE A 88 -16.65 9.41 -7.44
CA PHE A 88 -16.35 10.65 -6.75
C PHE A 88 -17.50 11.05 -5.82
N GLY A 89 -17.17 11.39 -4.60
CA GLY A 89 -18.14 11.82 -3.61
C GLY A 89 -18.78 10.69 -2.79
N ASP A 90 -18.57 9.43 -3.16
CA ASP A 90 -19.07 8.31 -2.39
C ASP A 90 -18.44 8.29 -0.99
N LYS A 91 -19.25 7.99 0.02
CA LYS A 91 -18.76 7.76 1.37
C LYS A 91 -18.58 6.26 1.56
N ILE A 92 -17.35 5.85 1.81
CA ILE A 92 -16.99 4.45 1.91
C ILE A 92 -16.13 4.17 3.14
N LYS A 93 -16.11 2.91 3.50
CA LYS A 93 -15.22 2.36 4.51
C LYS A 93 -14.29 1.37 3.84
N VAL A 94 -13.01 1.55 4.08
CA VAL A 94 -11.97 0.67 3.55
C VAL A 94 -11.26 -0.06 4.66
#